data_43240dc51a53acc0e145cbd53b0acb37
#
_entry.id   43240dc51a53acc0e145cbd53b0acb37
#
_cell.length_a   1.000
_cell.length_b   1.000
_cell.length_c   1.000
_cell.angle_alpha   90.00
_cell.angle_beta   90.00
_cell.angle_gamma   90.00
#
_symmetry.space_group_name_H-M   'P 1'
#
loop_
_entity.id
_entity.type
_entity.pdbx_description
1 polymer ?
#
loop_
_entity_poly.entity_id
_entity_poly.type
_entity_poly.pdbx_seq_one_letter_code
_entity_poly.pdbx_strand_id
1 'polypeptide(L)'
;ERLHWLCAAGGPATLPDPIALVAFPQGCQYRNRAIHALESAGRRWRIAYESPNLSGLQAAVEGGLGVALLEQRCQTPAMARCDALLPRPAPSELALCMSDTGSRAVHELARLIMDFCGDDKLRQAA
;
A
#
# COMPACT_ATOMS: atom_id res chain seq x y z
N GLU A 1 -6.42 -5.77 5.05
CA GLU A 1 -5.86 -4.43 4.88
C GLU A 1 -6.43 -3.75 3.63
N ARG A 2 -6.72 -2.47 3.75
CA ARG A 2 -7.16 -1.66 2.61
C ARG A 2 -5.98 -0.95 1.99
N LEU A 3 -5.79 -1.18 0.71
CA LEU A 3 -4.81 -0.48 -0.09
C LEU A 3 -5.47 0.72 -0.76
N HIS A 4 -4.76 1.83 -0.77
CA HIS A 4 -5.20 3.09 -1.38
C HIS A 4 -4.15 3.62 -2.34
N TRP A 5 -4.60 4.22 -3.41
CA TRP A 5 -3.74 5.02 -4.26
C TRP A 5 -3.50 6.37 -3.61
N LEU A 6 -2.23 6.68 -3.39
CA LEU A 6 -1.78 7.92 -2.75
C LEU A 6 -1.01 8.78 -3.75
N CYS A 7 -1.27 10.06 -3.71
CA CYS A 7 -0.57 11.09 -4.46
C CYS A 7 -0.19 12.26 -3.56
N ALA A 8 0.53 13.25 -4.07
CA ALA A 8 0.80 14.48 -3.34
C ALA A 8 -0.51 15.21 -3.03
N ALA A 9 -0.62 15.80 -1.84
CA ALA A 9 -1.74 16.67 -1.48
C ALA A 9 -1.81 17.86 -2.46
N GLY A 10 -3.02 18.18 -2.92
CA GLY A 10 -3.22 19.22 -3.94
C GLY A 10 -2.75 18.82 -5.34
N GLY A 11 -2.54 17.53 -5.57
CA GLY A 11 -2.15 17.00 -6.86
C GLY A 11 -3.16 17.26 -7.99
N PRO A 12 -2.77 16.95 -9.24
CA PRO A 12 -3.58 17.27 -10.41
C PRO A 12 -4.91 16.52 -10.42
N ALA A 13 -5.93 17.10 -11.02
CA ALA A 13 -7.23 16.46 -11.23
C ALA A 13 -7.15 15.25 -12.18
N THR A 14 -6.10 15.16 -12.99
CA THR A 14 -5.84 14.07 -13.94
C THR A 14 -4.42 13.57 -13.78
N LEU A 15 -4.23 12.27 -13.99
CA LEU A 15 -2.92 11.65 -13.93
C LEU A 15 -2.28 11.56 -15.32
N PRO A 16 -0.93 11.60 -15.41
CA PRO A 16 -0.24 11.46 -16.69
C PRO A 16 -0.44 10.06 -17.29
N ASP A 17 -0.25 9.96 -18.59
CA ASP A 17 -0.19 8.68 -19.30
C ASP A 17 1.18 8.57 -20.00
N PRO A 18 2.01 7.59 -19.64
CA PRO A 18 1.78 6.49 -18.69
C PRO A 18 1.73 6.97 -17.23
N ILE A 19 1.06 6.18 -16.38
CA ILE A 19 1.00 6.42 -14.94
C ILE A 19 2.41 6.30 -14.35
N ALA A 20 2.86 7.33 -13.64
CA ALA A 20 4.14 7.32 -12.93
C ALA A 20 3.96 6.62 -11.56
N LEU A 21 4.54 5.43 -11.40
CA LEU A 21 4.49 4.67 -10.16
C LEU A 21 5.71 4.95 -9.28
N VAL A 22 5.45 5.15 -8.01
CA VAL A 22 6.43 5.07 -6.92
C VAL A 22 6.21 3.74 -6.22
N ALA A 23 7.19 2.87 -6.22
CA ALA A 23 7.02 1.49 -5.79
C ALA A 23 8.22 0.93 -5.02
N PHE A 24 7.95 -0.09 -4.22
CA PHE A 24 8.98 -0.97 -3.68
C PHE A 24 9.65 -1.77 -4.79
N PRO A 25 10.81 -2.41 -4.54
CA PRO A 25 11.46 -3.27 -5.52
C PRO A 25 10.60 -4.46 -5.96
N GLN A 26 11.02 -5.12 -7.03
CA GLN A 26 10.38 -6.33 -7.54
C GLN A 26 10.23 -7.38 -6.43
N GLY A 27 9.11 -8.12 -6.47
CA GLY A 27 8.74 -9.09 -5.44
C GLY A 27 7.83 -8.54 -4.36
N CYS A 28 7.67 -7.22 -4.25
CA CYS A 28 6.73 -6.63 -3.30
C CYS A 28 5.28 -6.85 -3.74
N GLN A 29 4.45 -7.32 -2.82
CA GLN A 29 3.03 -7.58 -3.06
C GLN A 29 2.27 -6.31 -3.46
N TYR A 30 2.56 -5.17 -2.87
CA TYR A 30 1.89 -3.90 -3.20
C TYR A 30 2.22 -3.45 -4.63
N ARG A 31 3.49 -3.58 -5.04
CA ARG A 31 3.91 -3.32 -6.41
C ARG A 31 3.17 -4.21 -7.41
N ASN A 32 3.13 -5.51 -7.14
CA ASN A 32 2.46 -6.46 -8.02
C ASN A 32 0.97 -6.17 -8.15
N ARG A 33 0.30 -5.82 -7.06
CA ARG A 33 -1.12 -5.45 -7.06
C ARG A 33 -1.39 -4.15 -7.81
N ALA A 34 -0.51 -3.16 -7.66
CA ALA A 34 -0.59 -1.90 -8.39
C ALA A 34 -0.51 -2.15 -9.90
N ILE A 35 0.51 -2.87 -10.33
CA ILE A 35 0.73 -3.19 -11.74
C ILE A 35 -0.43 -4.01 -12.29
N HIS A 36 -0.87 -5.05 -11.57
CA HIS A 36 -2.00 -5.88 -11.99
C HIS A 36 -3.29 -5.07 -12.15
N ALA A 37 -3.59 -4.18 -11.22
CA ALA A 37 -4.76 -3.32 -11.30
C ALA A 37 -4.71 -2.40 -12.53
N LEU A 38 -3.56 -1.79 -12.80
CA LEU A 38 -3.37 -0.90 -13.96
C LEU A 38 -3.47 -1.67 -15.28
N GLU A 39 -2.80 -2.81 -15.39
CA GLU A 39 -2.83 -3.63 -16.60
C GLU A 39 -4.23 -4.19 -16.88
N SER A 40 -4.93 -4.64 -15.85
CA SER A 40 -6.32 -5.13 -15.98
C SER A 40 -7.28 -4.04 -16.45
N ALA A 41 -6.99 -2.78 -16.16
CA ALA A 41 -7.76 -1.62 -16.62
C ALA A 41 -7.24 -1.04 -17.95
N GLY A 42 -6.26 -1.67 -18.59
CA GLY A 42 -5.67 -1.18 -19.83
C GLY A 42 -4.88 0.11 -19.69
N ARG A 43 -4.42 0.44 -18.47
CA ARG A 43 -3.65 1.66 -18.18
C ARG A 43 -2.15 1.38 -18.32
N ARG A 44 -1.46 2.24 -19.08
CA ARG A 44 0.00 2.19 -19.18
C ARG A 44 0.64 2.75 -17.91
N TRP A 45 1.78 2.19 -17.53
CA TRP A 45 2.51 2.59 -16.34
C TRP A 45 4.02 2.58 -16.58
N ARG A 46 4.74 3.32 -15.75
CA ARG A 46 6.21 3.29 -15.66
C ARG A 46 6.63 3.44 -14.21
N ILE A 47 7.78 2.91 -13.85
CA ILE A 47 8.38 3.16 -12.54
C ILE A 47 9.10 4.51 -12.57
N ALA A 48 8.59 5.48 -11.83
CA ALA A 48 9.20 6.80 -11.69
C ALA A 48 10.24 6.84 -10.57
N TYR A 49 10.02 6.05 -9.52
CA TYR A 49 10.94 5.94 -8.39
C TYR A 49 10.76 4.58 -7.71
N GLU A 50 11.89 4.01 -7.27
CA GLU A 50 11.92 2.73 -6.57
C GLU A 50 12.80 2.86 -5.33
N SER A 51 12.33 2.36 -4.20
CA SER A 51 13.09 2.30 -2.95
C SER A 51 12.62 1.14 -2.10
N PRO A 52 13.53 0.45 -1.40
CA PRO A 52 13.17 -0.59 -0.42
C PRO A 52 12.61 0.00 0.88
N ASN A 53 12.72 1.32 1.08
CA ASN A 53 12.32 1.99 2.31
C ASN A 53 11.02 2.76 2.14
N LEU A 54 10.08 2.58 3.07
CA LEU A 54 8.81 3.30 3.08
C LEU A 54 9.00 4.82 3.09
N SER A 55 9.94 5.32 3.89
CA SER A 55 10.24 6.77 3.97
C SER A 55 10.66 7.36 2.62
N GLY A 56 11.41 6.60 1.83
CA GLY A 56 11.78 7.00 0.47
C GLY A 56 10.58 7.09 -0.47
N LEU A 57 9.66 6.12 -0.39
CA LEU A 57 8.42 6.16 -1.16
C LEU A 57 7.53 7.34 -0.74
N GLN A 58 7.38 7.55 0.55
CA GLN A 58 6.61 8.67 1.08
C GLN A 58 7.15 10.01 0.58
N ALA A 59 8.45 10.23 0.69
CA ALA A 59 9.09 11.45 0.19
C ALA A 59 8.88 11.65 -1.33
N ALA A 60 8.98 10.59 -2.12
CA ALA A 60 8.77 10.64 -3.56
C ALA A 60 7.32 11.00 -3.93
N VAL A 61 6.33 10.42 -3.23
CA VAL A 61 4.91 10.74 -3.43
C VAL A 61 4.61 12.18 -3.01
N GLU A 62 5.08 12.59 -1.85
CA GLU A 62 4.93 13.97 -1.36
C GLU A 62 5.55 15.00 -2.31
N GLY A 63 6.69 14.66 -2.90
CA GLY A 63 7.38 15.48 -3.89
C GLY A 63 6.74 15.49 -5.28
N GLY A 64 5.66 14.72 -5.48
CA GLY A 64 4.94 14.70 -6.76
C GLY A 64 5.62 13.88 -7.86
N LEU A 65 6.54 12.95 -7.54
CA LEU A 65 7.18 12.09 -8.52
C LEU A 65 6.24 11.06 -9.14
N GLY A 66 5.16 10.70 -8.45
CA GLY A 66 4.21 9.74 -8.94
C GLY A 66 3.19 9.35 -7.87
N VAL A 67 2.47 8.27 -8.15
CA VAL A 67 1.47 7.69 -7.25
C VAL A 67 1.98 6.36 -6.70
N ALA A 68 1.56 6.01 -5.50
CA ALA A 68 1.89 4.74 -4.86
C ALA A 68 0.63 4.03 -4.37
N LEU A 69 0.64 2.70 -4.43
CA LEU A 69 -0.38 1.87 -3.80
C LEU A 69 0.16 1.40 -2.45
N LEU A 70 -0.41 1.93 -1.38
CA LEU A 70 0.04 1.67 -0.01
C LEU A 70 -1.15 1.47 0.93
N GLU A 71 -0.88 0.97 2.12
CA GLU A 71 -1.86 0.90 3.19
C GLU A 71 -2.21 2.30 3.71
N GLN A 72 -3.43 2.45 4.20
CA GLN A 72 -3.92 3.72 4.74
C GLN A 72 -2.99 4.29 5.82
N ARG A 73 -2.42 3.45 6.67
CA ARG A 73 -1.49 3.88 7.73
C ARG A 73 -0.19 4.49 7.21
N CYS A 74 0.14 4.27 5.94
CA CYS A 74 1.32 4.86 5.30
C CYS A 74 1.07 6.26 4.74
N GLN A 75 -0.17 6.74 4.77
CA GLN A 75 -0.52 8.08 4.32
C GLN A 75 -0.01 9.13 5.32
N THR A 76 0.68 10.13 4.81
CA THR A 76 1.12 11.30 5.57
C THR A 76 0.19 12.50 5.33
N PRO A 77 0.26 13.56 6.17
CA PRO A 77 -0.53 14.77 5.93
C PRO A 77 -0.27 15.47 4.59
N ALA A 78 0.92 15.27 4.00
CA ALA A 78 1.27 15.83 2.69
C ALA A 78 0.82 14.98 1.51
N MET A 79 0.08 13.90 1.77
CA MET A 79 -0.50 13.02 0.76
C MET A 79 -2.03 13.11 0.74
N ALA A 80 -2.59 12.83 -0.43
CA ALA A 80 -4.03 12.67 -0.62
C ALA A 80 -4.34 11.33 -1.28
N ARG A 81 -5.56 10.84 -1.13
CA ARG A 81 -6.05 9.69 -1.87
C ARG A 81 -6.45 10.10 -3.28
N CYS A 82 -6.05 9.28 -4.25
CA CYS A 82 -6.47 9.42 -5.65
C CYS A 82 -7.16 8.16 -6.18
N ASP A 83 -7.81 7.40 -5.32
CA ASP A 83 -8.52 6.16 -5.67
C ASP A 83 -9.57 6.36 -6.76
N ALA A 84 -10.19 7.54 -6.84
CA ALA A 84 -11.18 7.86 -7.86
C ALA A 84 -10.60 7.93 -9.29
N LEU A 85 -9.30 8.15 -9.42
CA LEU A 85 -8.60 8.31 -10.70
C LEU A 85 -7.97 7.01 -11.21
N LEU A 86 -7.91 5.99 -10.38
CA LEU A 86 -7.16 4.76 -10.64
C LEU A 86 -8.02 3.51 -10.36
N PRO A 87 -7.70 2.38 -11.01
CA PRO A 87 -8.46 1.15 -10.83
C PRO A 87 -8.30 0.62 -9.40
N ARG A 88 -9.38 0.02 -8.87
CA ARG A 88 -9.39 -0.58 -7.55
C ARG A 88 -8.47 -1.80 -7.52
N PRO A 89 -7.49 -1.87 -6.60
CA PRO A 89 -6.65 -3.06 -6.44
C PRO A 89 -7.43 -4.19 -5.77
N ALA A 90 -6.96 -5.42 -5.99
CA ALA A 90 -7.45 -6.57 -5.23
C ALA A 90 -7.13 -6.39 -3.73
N PRO A 91 -8.02 -6.87 -2.83
CA PRO A 91 -7.80 -6.77 -1.40
C PRO A 91 -6.57 -7.56 -0.95
N SER A 92 -5.98 -7.14 0.15
CA SER A 92 -4.80 -7.75 0.76
C SER A 92 -5.13 -8.24 2.16
N GLU A 93 -4.58 -9.39 2.52
CA GLU A 93 -4.67 -9.94 3.86
C GLU A 93 -3.28 -10.05 4.49
N LEU A 94 -3.18 -9.69 5.75
CA LEU A 94 -2.01 -9.96 6.57
C LEU A 94 -2.26 -11.28 7.30
N ALA A 95 -1.42 -12.28 7.05
CA ALA A 95 -1.51 -13.59 7.67
C ALA A 95 -0.40 -13.79 8.70
N LEU A 96 -0.77 -14.28 9.87
CA LEU A 96 0.18 -14.73 10.87
C LEU A 96 0.39 -16.23 10.71
N CYS A 97 1.62 -16.62 10.37
CA CYS A 97 2.00 -18.02 10.24
C CYS A 97 2.81 -18.48 11.44
N MET A 98 2.43 -19.61 12.01
CA MET A 98 3.14 -20.23 13.14
C MET A 98 3.54 -21.65 12.80
N SER A 99 4.63 -22.13 13.42
CA SER A 99 4.96 -23.56 13.43
C SER A 99 4.02 -24.33 14.34
N ASP A 100 3.60 -25.52 13.93
CA ASP A 100 2.76 -26.42 14.74
C ASP A 100 3.45 -26.87 16.04
N THR A 101 4.78 -26.76 16.09
CA THR A 101 5.61 -27.12 17.27
C THR A 101 5.91 -25.94 18.18
N GLY A 102 5.20 -24.83 18.02
CA GLY A 102 5.40 -23.63 18.81
C GLY A 102 5.19 -23.84 20.31
N SER A 103 6.04 -23.22 21.14
CA SER A 103 5.91 -23.22 22.60
C SER A 103 4.68 -22.43 23.06
N ARG A 104 4.30 -22.57 24.35
CA ARG A 104 3.24 -21.76 24.96
C ARG A 104 3.49 -20.26 24.81
N ALA A 105 4.73 -19.83 24.93
CA ALA A 105 5.12 -18.42 24.74
C ALA A 105 4.86 -17.94 23.31
N VAL A 106 5.12 -18.76 22.30
CA VAL A 106 4.81 -18.46 20.89
C VAL A 106 3.32 -18.31 20.66
N HIS A 107 2.49 -19.20 21.21
CA HIS A 107 1.04 -19.11 21.10
C HIS A 107 0.49 -17.87 21.81
N GLU A 108 1.03 -17.52 22.98
CA GLU A 108 0.64 -16.31 23.70
C GLU A 108 0.99 -15.03 22.91
N LEU A 109 2.20 -14.98 22.34
CA LEU A 109 2.61 -13.88 21.48
C LEU A 109 1.71 -13.76 20.24
N ALA A 110 1.39 -14.88 19.60
CA ALA A 110 0.51 -14.90 18.44
C ALA A 110 -0.88 -14.34 18.79
N ARG A 111 -1.43 -14.73 19.96
CA ARG A 111 -2.70 -14.20 20.45
C ARG A 111 -2.65 -12.68 20.62
N LEU A 112 -1.60 -12.17 21.26
CA LEU A 112 -1.42 -10.72 21.45
C LEU A 112 -1.31 -9.97 20.12
N ILE A 113 -0.60 -10.51 19.14
CA ILE A 113 -0.49 -9.92 17.80
C ILE A 113 -1.86 -9.91 17.11
N MET A 114 -2.62 -11.00 17.18
CA MET A 114 -3.96 -11.09 16.57
C MET A 114 -4.93 -10.10 17.21
N ASP A 115 -4.91 -9.96 18.53
CA ASP A 115 -5.73 -9.00 19.27
C ASP A 115 -5.39 -7.56 18.85
N PHE A 116 -4.11 -7.22 18.79
CA PHE A 116 -3.64 -5.90 18.33
C PHE A 116 -4.09 -5.58 16.90
N CYS A 117 -3.94 -6.52 15.96
CA CYS A 117 -4.36 -6.35 14.57
C CYS A 117 -5.89 -6.29 14.44
N GLY A 118 -6.63 -6.99 15.31
CA GLY A 118 -8.08 -6.94 15.38
C GLY A 118 -8.58 -5.56 15.79
N ASP A 119 -7.97 -4.96 16.79
CA ASP A 119 -8.29 -3.62 17.27
C ASP A 119 -8.01 -2.55 16.20
N ASP A 120 -6.94 -2.72 15.44
CA ASP A 120 -6.60 -1.82 14.33
C ASP A 120 -7.65 -1.88 13.20
N LYS A 121 -8.22 -3.05 12.93
CA LYS A 121 -9.36 -3.20 12.00
C LYS A 121 -10.60 -2.43 12.48
N LEU A 122 -10.88 -2.42 13.75
CA LEU A 122 -12.00 -1.68 14.33
C LEU A 122 -11.80 -0.16 14.23
N ARG A 123 -10.57 0.33 14.41
CA ARG A 123 -10.24 1.75 14.24
C ARG A 123 -10.34 2.21 12.78
N GLN A 124 -10.06 1.33 11.82
CA GLN A 124 -10.16 1.64 10.40
C GLN A 124 -11.61 1.58 9.88
N ALA A 125 -12.49 0.91 10.57
CA ALA A 125 -13.91 0.82 10.24
C ALA A 125 -14.75 2.01 10.78
N ALA A 126 -14.20 2.72 11.73
CA ALA A 126 -14.80 3.93 12.30
C ALA A 126 -14.30 5.19 11.57
#